data_6093247761fc27931696bcb8a54ad43d
#
_entry.id   6093247761fc27931696bcb8a54ad43d
#
_cell.length_a   1.000
_cell.length_b   1.000
_cell.length_c   1.000
_cell.angle_alpha   90.00
_cell.angle_beta   90.00
_cell.angle_gamma   90.00
#
_symmetry.space_group_name_H-M   'P 1'
#
loop_
_entity.id
_entity.type
_entity.pdbx_description
1 polymer ?
#
loop_
_entity_poly.entity_id
_entity_poly.type
_entity_poly.pdbx_seq_one_letter_code
_entity_poly.pdbx_strand_id
1 'polypeptide(L)'
;MKILILGAGKMGSFFCDILSFTHEVAVYDTDPQRLRFTFNCQRFSSLDEVDAFDPDMVINAATVKYTIPAFEAVMPHVRKTCILSDIASVKTGLPEFYASCGHPFVSTHPMFGPTFASLSNLSSENAIIISESDHLGKV
;
A
#
# COMPACT_ATOMS: atom_id res chain seq x y z
N MET A 1 5.71 0.51 12.90
CA MET A 1 4.33 0.65 12.41
C MET A 1 3.83 -0.71 11.94
N LYS A 2 2.52 -0.88 11.99
CA LYS A 2 1.84 -1.99 11.32
C LYS A 2 1.36 -1.53 9.95
N ILE A 3 1.83 -2.19 8.90
CA ILE A 3 1.56 -1.80 7.51
C ILE A 3 0.86 -2.94 6.79
N LEU A 4 -0.31 -2.63 6.22
CA LEU A 4 -1.01 -3.55 5.34
C LEU A 4 -0.73 -3.18 3.88
N ILE A 5 -0.35 -4.17 3.08
CA ILE A 5 -0.16 -4.02 1.64
C ILE A 5 -1.33 -4.69 0.92
N LEU A 6 -2.01 -3.95 0.06
CA LEU A 6 -3.05 -4.47 -0.83
C LEU A 6 -2.46 -4.78 -2.20
N GLY A 7 -2.52 -6.04 -2.59
CA GLY A 7 -1.96 -6.55 -3.83
C GLY A 7 -0.57 -7.16 -3.66
N ALA A 8 -0.44 -8.45 -3.93
CA ALA A 8 0.80 -9.22 -3.90
C ALA A 8 1.44 -9.37 -5.29
N GLY A 9 1.28 -8.35 -6.12
CA GLY A 9 2.00 -8.24 -7.40
C GLY A 9 3.48 -7.90 -7.20
N LYS A 10 4.21 -7.61 -8.28
CA LYS A 10 5.64 -7.31 -8.21
C LYS A 10 5.98 -6.14 -7.27
N MET A 11 5.22 -5.04 -7.35
CA MET A 11 5.45 -3.89 -6.45
C MET A 11 5.06 -4.20 -5.01
N GLY A 12 3.90 -4.85 -4.80
CA GLY A 12 3.48 -5.21 -3.45
C GLY A 12 4.45 -6.17 -2.78
N SER A 13 4.92 -7.21 -3.46
CA SER A 13 5.95 -8.12 -2.95
C SER A 13 7.25 -7.40 -2.64
N PHE A 14 7.69 -6.48 -3.50
CA PHE A 14 8.87 -5.66 -3.25
C PHE A 14 8.72 -4.82 -1.97
N PHE A 15 7.57 -4.16 -1.78
CA PHE A 15 7.31 -3.41 -0.54
C PHE A 15 7.20 -4.32 0.69
N CYS A 16 6.62 -5.52 0.57
CA CYS A 16 6.67 -6.51 1.66
C CYS A 16 8.11 -6.78 2.09
N ASP A 17 8.99 -7.03 1.13
CA ASP A 17 10.38 -7.38 1.43
C ASP A 17 11.12 -6.23 2.12
N ILE A 18 11.04 -5.01 1.58
CA ILE A 18 11.82 -3.88 2.12
C ILE A 18 11.26 -3.36 3.45
N LEU A 19 9.94 -3.31 3.60
CA LEU A 19 9.32 -2.74 4.81
C LEU A 19 9.38 -3.71 6.00
N SER A 20 9.45 -5.01 5.76
CA SER A 20 9.53 -6.02 6.82
C SER A 20 10.85 -5.96 7.63
N PHE A 21 11.87 -5.24 7.15
CA PHE A 21 13.09 -5.02 7.92
C PHE A 21 12.89 -4.16 9.18
N THR A 22 11.92 -3.24 9.14
CA THR A 22 11.73 -2.24 10.20
C THR A 22 10.30 -2.12 10.68
N HIS A 23 9.37 -2.79 10.02
CA HIS A 23 7.94 -2.70 10.30
C HIS A 23 7.30 -4.09 10.40
N GLU A 24 6.16 -4.16 11.07
CA GLU A 24 5.28 -5.32 11.04
C GLU A 24 4.40 -5.21 9.79
N VAL A 25 4.58 -6.14 8.85
CA VAL A 25 3.93 -6.08 7.54
C VAL A 25 2.97 -7.25 7.35
N ALA A 26 1.80 -6.93 6.83
CA ALA A 26 0.85 -7.89 6.31
C ALA A 26 0.53 -7.60 4.85
N VAL A 27 0.14 -8.61 4.10
CA VAL A 27 -0.29 -8.48 2.71
C VAL A 27 -1.60 -9.24 2.47
N TYR A 28 -2.48 -8.61 1.71
CA TYR A 28 -3.71 -9.20 1.21
C TYR A 28 -3.77 -9.10 -0.31
N ASP A 29 -4.19 -10.16 -0.97
CA ASP A 29 -4.52 -10.18 -2.39
C ASP A 29 -5.79 -11.00 -2.62
N THR A 30 -6.64 -10.56 -3.54
CA THR A 30 -7.85 -11.30 -3.94
C THR A 30 -7.53 -12.62 -4.64
N ASP A 31 -6.32 -12.76 -5.20
CA ASP A 31 -5.78 -14.02 -5.72
C ASP A 31 -4.81 -14.65 -4.71
N PRO A 32 -5.24 -15.67 -3.94
CA PRO A 32 -4.40 -16.29 -2.92
C PRO A 32 -3.10 -16.89 -3.47
N GLN A 33 -3.06 -17.22 -4.76
CA GLN A 33 -1.86 -17.79 -5.37
C GLN A 33 -0.71 -16.79 -5.47
N ARG A 34 -1.01 -15.49 -5.50
CA ARG A 34 0.01 -14.44 -5.48
C ARG A 34 0.72 -14.33 -4.15
N LEU A 35 0.03 -14.65 -3.05
CA LEU A 35 0.59 -14.60 -1.70
C LEU A 35 1.78 -15.56 -1.50
N ARG A 36 1.89 -16.61 -2.32
CA ARG A 36 3.01 -17.57 -2.25
C ARG A 36 4.38 -16.95 -2.51
N PHE A 37 4.44 -15.77 -3.11
CA PHE A 37 5.68 -15.07 -3.44
C PHE A 37 6.09 -14.02 -2.39
N THR A 38 5.34 -13.89 -1.31
CA THR A 38 5.64 -12.98 -0.21
C THR A 38 6.10 -13.80 1.00
N PHE A 39 7.33 -13.57 1.50
CA PHE A 39 7.94 -14.47 2.48
C PHE A 39 8.12 -13.84 3.87
N ASN A 40 8.40 -12.55 3.94
CA ASN A 40 8.80 -11.88 5.17
C ASN A 40 7.66 -11.10 5.83
N CYS A 41 6.40 -11.42 5.52
CA CYS A 41 5.22 -10.72 6.03
C CYS A 41 4.09 -11.70 6.35
N GLN A 42 3.12 -11.24 7.12
CA GLN A 42 1.88 -11.98 7.34
C GLN A 42 1.06 -12.03 6.05
N ARG A 43 0.42 -13.15 5.77
CA ARG A 43 -0.40 -13.33 4.57
C ARG A 43 -1.84 -13.48 4.99
N PHE A 44 -2.68 -12.56 4.58
CA PHE A 44 -4.10 -12.60 4.87
C PHE A 44 -4.88 -13.21 3.73
N SER A 45 -5.73 -14.16 4.05
CA SER A 45 -6.64 -14.82 3.13
C SER A 45 -8.03 -14.17 3.09
N SER A 46 -8.34 -13.35 4.09
CA SER A 46 -9.59 -12.60 4.25
C SER A 46 -9.30 -11.20 4.77
N LEU A 47 -10.15 -10.25 4.41
CA LEU A 47 -10.12 -8.90 4.97
C LEU A 47 -10.50 -8.87 6.46
N ASP A 48 -11.22 -9.88 6.97
CA ASP A 48 -11.54 -9.97 8.41
C ASP A 48 -10.27 -10.07 9.28
N GLU A 49 -9.16 -10.56 8.72
CA GLU A 49 -7.88 -10.63 9.43
C GLU A 49 -7.27 -9.24 9.66
N VAL A 50 -7.69 -8.24 8.87
CA VAL A 50 -7.23 -6.85 8.99
C VAL A 50 -7.73 -6.22 10.28
N ASP A 51 -8.95 -6.55 10.74
CA ASP A 51 -9.52 -6.04 11.99
C ASP A 51 -8.62 -6.35 13.19
N ALA A 52 -8.13 -7.59 13.28
CA ALA A 52 -7.25 -8.03 14.36
C ALA A 52 -5.82 -7.49 14.20
N PHE A 53 -5.37 -7.28 12.97
CA PHE A 53 -4.05 -6.72 12.69
C PHE A 53 -3.99 -5.24 13.05
N ASP A 54 -5.07 -4.49 12.85
CA ASP A 54 -5.21 -3.05 13.14
C ASP A 54 -4.05 -2.21 12.57
N PRO A 55 -3.96 -2.06 11.24
CA PRO A 55 -2.84 -1.37 10.61
C PRO A 55 -2.83 0.14 10.90
N ASP A 56 -1.63 0.70 11.01
CA ASP A 56 -1.40 2.13 11.07
C ASP A 56 -1.48 2.77 9.68
N MET A 57 -1.10 1.99 8.65
CA MET A 57 -1.06 2.43 7.26
C MET A 57 -1.47 1.30 6.32
N VAL A 58 -2.20 1.65 5.27
CA VAL A 58 -2.49 0.77 4.13
C VAL A 58 -1.76 1.31 2.91
N ILE A 59 -0.91 0.48 2.30
CA ILE A 59 -0.27 0.78 1.01
C ILE A 59 -0.96 -0.01 -0.08
N ASN A 60 -1.60 0.69 -1.00
CA ASN A 60 -2.32 0.06 -2.10
C ASN A 60 -1.41 -0.11 -3.32
N ALA A 61 -0.99 -1.34 -3.55
CA ALA A 61 -0.19 -1.77 -4.70
C ALA A 61 -1.00 -2.53 -5.76
N ALA A 62 -2.32 -2.44 -5.69
CA ALA A 62 -3.19 -2.98 -6.73
C ALA A 62 -2.99 -2.24 -8.05
N THR A 63 -3.32 -2.88 -9.17
CA THR A 63 -3.28 -2.22 -10.47
C THR A 63 -4.26 -1.04 -10.51
N VAL A 64 -3.96 -0.03 -11.33
CA VAL A 64 -4.71 1.24 -11.40
C VAL A 64 -6.24 1.05 -11.42
N LYS A 65 -6.72 0.10 -12.22
CA LYS A 65 -8.15 -0.25 -12.32
C LYS A 65 -8.78 -0.66 -10.99
N TYR A 66 -8.01 -1.27 -10.11
CA TYR A 66 -8.49 -1.84 -8.83
C TYR A 66 -8.08 -1.02 -7.61
N THR A 67 -7.39 0.09 -7.78
CA THR A 67 -6.90 0.91 -6.64
C THR A 67 -8.06 1.41 -5.77
N ILE A 68 -9.05 2.07 -6.35
CA ILE A 68 -10.20 2.57 -5.58
C ILE A 68 -11.04 1.42 -5.01
N PRO A 69 -11.44 0.40 -5.80
CA PRO A 69 -12.16 -0.76 -5.26
C PRO A 69 -11.45 -1.47 -4.10
N ALA A 70 -10.12 -1.57 -4.12
CA ALA A 70 -9.36 -2.17 -3.04
C ALA A 70 -9.40 -1.32 -1.76
N PHE A 71 -9.33 0.00 -1.87
CA PHE A 71 -9.53 0.89 -0.74
C PHE A 71 -10.95 0.78 -0.17
N GLU A 72 -11.97 0.82 -1.02
CA GLU A 72 -13.36 0.69 -0.60
C GLU A 72 -13.61 -0.62 0.15
N ALA A 73 -12.98 -1.71 -0.29
CA ALA A 73 -13.10 -3.01 0.36
C ALA A 73 -12.42 -3.06 1.73
N VAL A 74 -11.26 -2.41 1.90
CA VAL A 74 -10.51 -2.45 3.17
C VAL A 74 -10.97 -1.42 4.20
N MET A 75 -11.55 -0.32 3.77
CA MET A 75 -11.94 0.79 4.67
C MET A 75 -12.87 0.38 5.83
N PRO A 76 -13.82 -0.57 5.69
CA PRO A 76 -14.61 -1.05 6.82
C PRO A 76 -13.80 -1.78 7.90
N HIS A 77 -12.60 -2.27 7.55
CA HIS A 77 -11.73 -3.08 8.41
C HIS A 77 -10.58 -2.28 9.05
N VAL A 78 -10.52 -0.97 8.83
CA VAL A 78 -9.46 -0.13 9.39
C VAL A 78 -10.03 1.05 10.16
N ARG A 79 -9.33 1.46 11.22
CA ARG A 79 -9.74 2.63 12.00
C ARG A 79 -9.60 3.93 11.18
N LYS A 80 -10.40 4.94 11.48
CA LYS A 80 -10.40 6.22 10.75
C LYS A 80 -9.08 6.99 10.79
N THR A 81 -8.21 6.67 11.71
CA THR A 81 -6.86 7.24 11.82
C THR A 81 -5.82 6.50 10.98
N CYS A 82 -6.18 5.35 10.38
CA CYS A 82 -5.32 4.61 9.48
C CYS A 82 -5.03 5.45 8.22
N ILE A 83 -3.75 5.55 7.87
CA ILE A 83 -3.29 6.31 6.71
C ILE A 83 -3.51 5.47 5.46
N LEU A 84 -4.19 6.01 4.46
CA LEU A 84 -4.30 5.38 3.15
C LEU A 84 -3.19 5.91 2.23
N SER A 85 -2.46 5.02 1.59
CA SER A 85 -1.43 5.39 0.62
C SER A 85 -1.58 4.59 -0.67
N ASP A 86 -1.48 5.24 -1.82
CA ASP A 86 -1.40 4.59 -3.11
C ASP A 86 -0.01 4.80 -3.74
N ILE A 87 0.33 3.88 -4.63
CA ILE A 87 1.54 3.95 -5.45
C ILE A 87 1.19 4.01 -6.95
N ALA A 88 -0.03 4.35 -7.28
CA ALA A 88 -0.52 4.34 -8.66
C ALA A 88 0.19 5.40 -9.52
N SER A 89 0.57 5.03 -10.73
CA SER A 89 1.14 5.97 -11.70
C SER A 89 0.10 6.90 -12.32
N VAL A 90 -1.17 6.50 -12.34
CA VAL A 90 -2.30 7.27 -12.85
C VAL A 90 -3.25 7.57 -11.70
N LYS A 91 -3.55 8.83 -11.50
CA LYS A 91 -4.31 9.33 -10.34
C LYS A 91 -5.79 9.61 -10.65
N THR A 92 -6.30 9.15 -11.79
CA THR A 92 -7.71 9.41 -12.18
C THR A 92 -8.67 8.88 -11.11
N GLY A 93 -9.53 9.77 -10.59
CA GLY A 93 -10.52 9.47 -9.55
C GLY A 93 -9.98 9.42 -8.12
N LEU A 94 -8.66 9.34 -7.93
CA LEU A 94 -8.07 9.32 -6.59
C LEU A 94 -8.24 10.63 -5.80
N PRO A 95 -8.09 11.83 -6.40
CA PRO A 95 -8.34 13.06 -5.66
C PRO A 95 -9.76 13.14 -5.10
N GLU A 96 -10.77 12.80 -5.89
CA GLU A 96 -12.18 12.78 -5.49
C GLU A 96 -12.44 11.72 -4.40
N PHE A 97 -11.85 10.54 -4.57
CA PHE A 97 -11.92 9.47 -3.57
C PHE A 97 -11.35 9.95 -2.22
N TYR A 98 -10.13 10.49 -2.22
CA TYR A 98 -9.48 10.95 -0.99
C TYR A 98 -10.23 12.12 -0.33
N ALA A 99 -10.80 13.03 -1.12
CA ALA A 99 -11.60 14.14 -0.58
C ALA A 99 -12.83 13.66 0.19
N SER A 100 -13.34 12.45 -0.07
CA SER A 100 -14.56 11.90 0.51
C SER A 100 -14.33 10.72 1.47
N CYS A 101 -13.15 10.08 1.47
CA CYS A 101 -12.93 8.83 2.22
C CYS A 101 -12.87 9.02 3.74
N GLY A 102 -12.55 10.22 4.23
CA GLY A 102 -12.48 10.53 5.66
C GLY A 102 -11.30 9.88 6.40
N HIS A 103 -10.25 9.53 5.68
CA HIS A 103 -8.97 9.04 6.23
C HIS A 103 -7.84 10.02 5.93
N PRO A 104 -6.81 10.10 6.78
CA PRO A 104 -5.55 10.72 6.36
C PRO A 104 -4.96 9.92 5.20
N PHE A 105 -4.30 10.59 4.27
CA PHE A 105 -3.77 9.92 3.09
C PHE A 105 -2.47 10.55 2.58
N VAL A 106 -1.71 9.73 1.86
CA VAL A 106 -0.50 10.12 1.13
C VAL A 106 -0.53 9.43 -0.23
N SER A 107 -0.52 10.19 -1.31
CA SER A 107 -0.49 9.65 -2.66
C SER A 107 0.93 9.75 -3.22
N THR A 108 1.49 8.63 -3.65
CA THR A 108 2.87 8.56 -4.13
C THR A 108 2.95 7.90 -5.50
N HIS A 109 4.04 8.16 -6.22
CA HIS A 109 4.38 7.44 -7.43
C HIS A 109 5.86 7.09 -7.41
N PRO A 110 6.24 5.87 -7.01
CA PRO A 110 7.59 5.38 -7.18
C PRO A 110 7.99 5.41 -8.66
N MET A 111 9.10 6.09 -8.97
CA MET A 111 9.58 6.26 -10.35
C MET A 111 10.47 5.10 -10.80
N PHE A 112 10.43 3.98 -10.11
CA PHE A 112 11.20 2.78 -10.40
C PHE A 112 10.27 1.57 -10.59
N GLY A 113 10.70 0.66 -11.46
CA GLY A 113 10.01 -0.61 -11.65
C GLY A 113 10.59 -1.69 -10.74
N PRO A 114 9.77 -2.62 -10.25
CA PRO A 114 10.22 -3.68 -9.34
C PRO A 114 11.21 -4.66 -9.98
N THR A 115 11.34 -4.65 -11.30
CA THR A 115 12.27 -5.52 -12.02
C THR A 115 13.73 -5.08 -11.87
N PHE A 116 13.96 -3.78 -11.69
CA PHE A 116 15.31 -3.20 -11.57
C PHE A 116 15.61 -2.67 -10.17
N ALA A 117 14.58 -2.45 -9.36
CA ALA A 117 14.77 -2.01 -8.00
C ALA A 117 15.35 -3.13 -7.13
N SER A 118 16.41 -2.81 -6.41
CA SER A 118 17.01 -3.67 -5.41
C SER A 118 17.40 -2.84 -4.19
N LEU A 119 17.57 -3.47 -3.04
CA LEU A 119 18.04 -2.77 -1.83
C LEU A 119 19.37 -2.04 -2.05
N SER A 120 20.21 -2.55 -2.94
CA SER A 120 21.54 -1.96 -3.21
C SER A 120 21.49 -0.67 -4.03
N ASN A 121 20.42 -0.43 -4.80
CA ASN A 121 20.29 0.76 -5.65
C ASN A 121 19.10 1.65 -5.28
N LEU A 122 18.35 1.30 -4.25
CA LEU A 122 17.14 2.04 -3.85
C LEU A 122 17.45 3.49 -3.50
N SER A 123 18.62 3.78 -2.94
CA SER A 123 19.05 5.15 -2.60
C SER A 123 19.23 6.08 -3.81
N SER A 124 19.34 5.53 -5.01
CA SER A 124 19.43 6.30 -6.26
C SER A 124 18.09 6.44 -6.98
N GLU A 125 17.05 5.79 -6.48
CA GLU A 125 15.73 5.83 -7.09
C GLU A 125 14.92 7.05 -6.59
N ASN A 126 13.92 7.44 -7.36
CA ASN A 126 13.07 8.58 -7.05
C ASN A 126 11.63 8.14 -6.82
N ALA A 127 10.95 8.87 -5.94
CA ALA A 127 9.52 8.78 -5.79
C ALA A 127 8.92 10.20 -5.85
N ILE A 128 7.79 10.33 -6.53
CA ILE A 128 6.99 11.56 -6.53
C ILE A 128 5.98 11.44 -5.39
N ILE A 129 5.89 12.47 -4.59
CA ILE A 129 4.85 12.64 -3.57
C ILE A 129 3.93 13.74 -4.06
N ILE A 130 2.63 13.46 -4.09
CA ILE A 130 1.63 14.45 -4.42
C ILE A 130 1.46 15.34 -3.19
N SER A 131 2.05 16.54 -3.21
CA SER A 131 2.17 17.41 -2.03
C SER A 131 0.82 17.79 -1.42
N GLU A 132 -0.20 17.97 -2.27
CA GLU A 132 -1.57 18.27 -1.84
C GLU A 132 -2.21 17.10 -1.06
N SER A 133 -1.65 15.91 -1.19
CA SER A 133 -2.13 14.71 -0.51
C SER A 133 -1.32 14.35 0.73
N ASP A 134 -0.19 15.01 0.97
CA ASP A 134 0.62 14.75 2.17
C ASP A 134 0.12 15.57 3.36
N HIS A 135 -0.94 15.12 3.99
CA HIS A 135 -1.47 15.72 5.20
C HIS A 135 -0.55 15.58 6.42
N LEU A 136 0.48 14.75 6.33
CA LEU A 136 1.39 14.48 7.43
C LEU A 136 2.63 15.35 7.36
N GLY A 137 2.97 15.88 6.18
CA GLY A 137 4.22 16.63 5.94
C GLY A 137 5.48 15.85 6.32
N LYS A 138 5.43 14.51 6.22
CA LYS A 138 6.46 13.61 6.75
C LYS A 138 6.97 12.59 5.74
N VAL A 139 6.48 12.63 4.53
CA VAL A 139 6.89 11.68 3.47
C VAL A 139 7.94 12.30 2.59
#